data_eb8763cef9c5bcc9b57994533c868d0a
#
_entry.id   eb8763cef9c5bcc9b57994533c868d0a
#
_cell.length_a   1.000
_cell.length_b   1.000
_cell.length_c   1.000
_cell.angle_alpha   90.00
_cell.angle_beta   90.00
_cell.angle_gamma   90.00
#
_symmetry.space_group_name_H-M   'P 1'
#
loop_
_entity.id
_entity.type
_entity.pdbx_description
1 polymer ?
#
loop_
_entity_poly.entity_id
_entity_poly.type
_entity_poly.pdbx_seq_one_letter_code
_entity_poly.pdbx_strand_id
1 'polypeptide(L)'
;MQFYVRVLTQAMFIYPLIVLLVTIPYVIYNYFKYGSVWSIRIFVVYSFILYMLCVYCLVILPLPSAQEAAKLHGHKRELEALQFIPKIFQQVHIEKDDPRTWINLLKSPAFMTNLLNVFMTIPFGMYLHYYFKKGVIKTTIYSFFLSLFFELTQLSGLYFIYKGSYRLFAVDDLIFNTMGGFLGFFIVWPFMAFLPSREEIDATSYERGKSISLPRRLVSLMIDLGLLGVVVGVLRQFGIFISRVEFYGIVVLAYFSILPIFTRGRTIGKFLTKTRIRGKKKARALPWYSYFLRYGSLELIVFWIPNLLFYAMLYLAEREGVQDSVQFVLLCLLSGVYILYFFLAAIKVLMKKRLFYERWSKTKIVSTVEWDEEDEEE
;
A
#
# COMPACT_ATOMS: atom_id res chain seq x y z
N MET A 1 30.89 -5.76 -7.67
CA MET A 1 29.74 -6.64 -7.28
C MET A 1 29.27 -6.38 -5.84
N GLN A 2 30.13 -6.38 -4.83
CA GLN A 2 29.75 -6.11 -3.41
C GLN A 2 29.00 -4.79 -3.20
N PHE A 3 29.33 -3.73 -3.94
CA PHE A 3 28.67 -2.44 -3.89
C PHE A 3 27.18 -2.54 -4.24
N TYR A 4 26.85 -3.13 -5.40
CA TYR A 4 25.44 -3.28 -5.83
C TYR A 4 24.61 -4.14 -4.87
N VAL A 5 25.22 -5.19 -4.31
CA VAL A 5 24.58 -6.03 -3.31
C VAL A 5 24.23 -5.20 -2.06
N ARG A 6 25.14 -4.38 -1.56
CA ARG A 6 24.89 -3.51 -0.39
C ARG A 6 23.77 -2.51 -0.63
N VAL A 7 23.75 -1.88 -1.80
CA VAL A 7 22.69 -0.92 -2.17
C VAL A 7 21.33 -1.59 -2.25
N LEU A 8 21.24 -2.75 -2.91
CA LEU A 8 20.01 -3.51 -3.00
C LEU A 8 19.52 -4.01 -1.62
N THR A 9 20.46 -4.41 -0.75
CA THR A 9 20.12 -4.79 0.62
C THR A 9 19.50 -3.62 1.39
N GLN A 10 20.04 -2.40 1.26
CA GLN A 10 19.46 -1.20 1.86
C GLN A 10 18.05 -0.91 1.33
N ALA A 11 17.85 -1.03 0.01
CA ALA A 11 16.52 -0.92 -0.58
C ALA A 11 15.53 -1.94 0.00
N MET A 12 15.96 -3.19 0.20
CA MET A 12 15.13 -4.23 0.80
C MET A 12 14.72 -3.93 2.26
N PHE A 13 15.56 -3.26 3.04
CA PHE A 13 15.21 -2.84 4.41
C PHE A 13 14.23 -1.66 4.44
N ILE A 14 14.32 -0.73 3.49
CA ILE A 14 13.43 0.43 3.40
C ILE A 14 12.07 0.05 2.80
N TYR A 15 12.04 -0.93 1.89
CA TYR A 15 10.85 -1.35 1.16
C TYR A 15 9.64 -1.69 2.05
N PRO A 16 9.76 -2.47 3.14
CA PRO A 16 8.62 -2.77 4.03
C PRO A 16 7.97 -1.53 4.63
N LEU A 17 8.76 -0.50 4.96
CA LEU A 17 8.24 0.76 5.49
C LEU A 17 7.44 1.53 4.44
N ILE A 18 7.96 1.60 3.20
CA ILE A 18 7.25 2.23 2.08
C ILE A 18 5.96 1.45 1.77
N VAL A 19 6.03 0.12 1.73
CA VAL A 19 4.85 -0.73 1.52
C VAL A 19 3.80 -0.48 2.59
N LEU A 20 4.18 -0.43 3.86
CA LEU A 20 3.25 -0.16 4.96
C LEU A 20 2.55 1.20 4.78
N LEU A 21 3.31 2.23 4.44
CA LEU A 21 2.81 3.60 4.24
C LEU A 21 1.87 3.70 3.04
N VAL A 22 2.18 3.00 1.94
CA VAL A 22 1.38 3.02 0.71
C VAL A 22 0.18 2.08 0.80
N THR A 23 0.28 0.99 1.58
CA THR A 23 -0.77 -0.04 1.66
C THR A 23 -2.11 0.52 2.12
N ILE A 24 -2.11 1.35 3.17
CA ILE A 24 -3.37 1.87 3.74
C ILE A 24 -4.14 2.71 2.70
N PRO A 25 -3.58 3.79 2.12
CA PRO A 25 -4.29 4.58 1.13
C PRO A 25 -4.61 3.78 -0.14
N TYR A 26 -3.74 2.86 -0.55
CA TYR A 26 -3.95 2.03 -1.73
C TYR A 26 -5.11 1.03 -1.55
N VAL A 27 -5.21 0.38 -0.40
CA VAL A 27 -6.31 -0.54 -0.07
C VAL A 27 -7.63 0.21 0.02
N ILE A 28 -7.65 1.38 0.68
CA ILE A 28 -8.83 2.26 0.75
C ILE A 28 -9.28 2.66 -0.66
N TYR A 29 -8.36 3.14 -1.51
CA TYR A 29 -8.65 3.51 -2.88
C TYR A 29 -9.27 2.34 -3.70
N ASN A 30 -8.70 1.13 -3.59
CA ASN A 30 -9.22 -0.03 -4.31
C ASN A 30 -10.61 -0.45 -3.82
N TYR A 31 -10.84 -0.44 -2.50
CA TYR A 31 -12.18 -0.72 -1.97
C TYR A 31 -13.19 0.36 -2.38
N PHE A 32 -12.80 1.63 -2.37
CA PHE A 32 -13.66 2.73 -2.80
C PHE A 32 -14.01 2.65 -4.29
N LYS A 33 -13.04 2.27 -5.14
CA LYS A 33 -13.25 2.21 -6.59
C LYS A 33 -13.91 0.92 -7.04
N TYR A 34 -13.42 -0.24 -6.56
CA TYR A 34 -13.82 -1.56 -7.07
C TYR A 34 -14.56 -2.42 -6.05
N GLY A 35 -14.62 -2.01 -4.79
CA GLY A 35 -15.16 -2.82 -3.70
C GLY A 35 -14.34 -4.05 -3.36
N SER A 36 -13.18 -4.24 -3.96
CA SER A 36 -12.28 -5.38 -3.71
C SER A 36 -10.83 -5.02 -3.97
N VAL A 37 -9.93 -5.86 -3.44
CA VAL A 37 -8.50 -5.78 -3.73
C VAL A 37 -8.06 -7.12 -4.30
N TRP A 38 -7.58 -7.13 -5.55
CA TRP A 38 -7.14 -8.36 -6.21
C TRP A 38 -5.63 -8.54 -6.13
N SER A 39 -5.19 -9.80 -5.87
CA SER A 39 -3.77 -10.15 -5.63
C SER A 39 -2.84 -9.75 -6.78
N ILE A 40 -3.26 -9.94 -8.04
CA ILE A 40 -2.44 -9.58 -9.21
C ILE A 40 -2.23 -8.06 -9.27
N ARG A 41 -3.25 -7.26 -8.97
CA ARG A 41 -3.12 -5.81 -8.90
C ARG A 41 -2.12 -5.38 -7.81
N ILE A 42 -2.20 -6.01 -6.63
CA ILE A 42 -1.25 -5.78 -5.53
C ILE A 42 0.16 -6.11 -6.01
N PHE A 43 0.34 -7.29 -6.61
CA PHE A 43 1.64 -7.74 -7.10
C PHE A 43 2.27 -6.75 -8.09
N VAL A 44 1.51 -6.31 -9.11
CA VAL A 44 2.01 -5.37 -10.13
C VAL A 44 2.41 -4.03 -9.49
N VAL A 45 1.57 -3.48 -8.60
CA VAL A 45 1.85 -2.17 -8.00
C VAL A 45 3.03 -2.25 -7.03
N TYR A 46 3.10 -3.28 -6.18
CA TYR A 46 4.20 -3.39 -5.23
C TYR A 46 5.51 -3.78 -5.87
N SER A 47 5.50 -4.62 -6.93
CA SER A 47 6.71 -4.87 -7.72
C SER A 47 7.21 -3.62 -8.45
N PHE A 48 6.30 -2.75 -8.91
CA PHE A 48 6.68 -1.45 -9.47
C PHE A 48 7.31 -0.53 -8.41
N ILE A 49 6.73 -0.45 -7.20
CA ILE A 49 7.29 0.34 -6.10
C ILE A 49 8.67 -0.18 -5.70
N LEU A 50 8.84 -1.50 -5.58
CA LEU A 50 10.13 -2.11 -5.28
C LEU A 50 11.15 -1.79 -6.38
N TYR A 51 10.76 -1.95 -7.63
CA TYR A 51 11.60 -1.62 -8.78
C TYR A 51 12.05 -0.16 -8.74
N MET A 52 11.12 0.79 -8.56
CA MET A 52 11.45 2.22 -8.50
C MET A 52 12.38 2.56 -7.32
N LEU A 53 12.19 1.91 -6.16
CA LEU A 53 13.08 2.06 -5.03
C LEU A 53 14.49 1.53 -5.33
N CYS A 54 14.59 0.34 -5.95
CA CYS A 54 15.87 -0.23 -6.36
C CYS A 54 16.60 0.69 -7.35
N VAL A 55 15.90 1.18 -8.37
CA VAL A 55 16.46 2.13 -9.35
C VAL A 55 16.94 3.40 -8.67
N TYR A 56 16.10 4.01 -7.82
CA TYR A 56 16.49 5.20 -7.07
C TYR A 56 17.74 4.95 -6.22
N CYS A 57 17.78 3.84 -5.47
CA CYS A 57 18.95 3.49 -4.67
C CYS A 57 20.20 3.24 -5.54
N LEU A 58 20.08 2.55 -6.68
CA LEU A 58 21.20 2.27 -7.57
C LEU A 58 21.80 3.55 -8.20
N VAL A 59 20.94 4.51 -8.51
CA VAL A 59 21.36 5.78 -9.13
C VAL A 59 21.91 6.76 -8.10
N ILE A 60 21.28 6.85 -6.93
CA ILE A 60 21.60 7.89 -5.95
C ILE A 60 22.71 7.46 -4.98
N LEU A 61 22.77 6.18 -4.60
CA LEU A 61 23.79 5.68 -3.68
C LEU A 61 25.09 5.27 -4.41
N PRO A 62 26.28 5.29 -3.74
CA PRO A 62 26.47 5.76 -2.37
C PRO A 62 26.48 7.28 -2.29
N LEU A 63 26.01 7.80 -1.16
CA LEU A 63 26.21 9.20 -0.85
C LEU A 63 27.66 9.46 -0.43
N PRO A 64 28.20 10.65 -0.72
CA PRO A 64 29.54 11.01 -0.30
C PRO A 64 29.63 11.01 1.24
N SER A 65 30.78 10.59 1.76
CA SER A 65 31.11 10.73 3.18
C SER A 65 31.17 12.19 3.59
N ALA A 66 31.08 12.49 4.89
CA ALA A 66 31.15 13.87 5.39
C ALA A 66 32.44 14.61 4.92
N GLN A 67 33.57 13.89 4.85
CA GLN A 67 34.84 14.44 4.38
C GLN A 67 34.83 14.73 2.87
N GLU A 68 34.23 13.86 2.06
CA GLU A 68 34.06 14.07 0.63
C GLU A 68 33.04 15.18 0.35
N ALA A 69 31.94 15.20 1.08
CA ALA A 69 30.89 16.21 0.96
C ALA A 69 31.44 17.65 1.26
N ALA A 70 32.33 17.78 2.22
CA ALA A 70 32.97 19.05 2.53
C ALA A 70 33.86 19.61 1.40
N LYS A 71 34.33 18.72 0.50
CA LYS A 71 35.18 19.09 -0.65
C LYS A 71 34.37 19.33 -1.94
N LEU A 72 33.04 19.09 -1.92
CA LEU A 72 32.21 19.33 -3.06
C LEU A 72 31.96 20.81 -3.28
N HIS A 73 32.39 21.31 -4.43
CA HIS A 73 32.17 22.68 -4.85
C HIS A 73 31.77 22.72 -6.33
N GLY A 74 30.78 23.56 -6.64
CA GLY A 74 30.32 23.75 -8.01
C GLY A 74 29.51 22.58 -8.58
N HIS A 75 29.11 22.72 -9.84
CA HIS A 75 28.26 21.75 -10.52
C HIS A 75 28.99 21.18 -11.74
N LYS A 76 29.23 19.87 -11.72
CA LYS A 76 29.90 19.16 -12.81
C LYS A 76 28.87 18.77 -13.87
N ARG A 77 29.10 19.21 -15.12
CA ARG A 77 28.17 18.99 -16.24
C ARG A 77 28.94 18.54 -17.47
N GLU A 78 28.42 17.54 -18.17
CA GLU A 78 28.84 17.09 -19.48
C GLU A 78 27.63 17.23 -20.41
N LEU A 79 27.59 18.34 -21.16
CA LEU A 79 26.43 18.73 -21.96
C LEU A 79 26.53 18.24 -23.42
N GLU A 80 27.70 17.77 -23.83
CA GLU A 80 27.91 17.22 -25.15
C GLU A 80 27.39 15.78 -25.19
N ALA A 81 26.59 15.48 -26.23
CA ALA A 81 26.06 14.15 -26.43
C ALA A 81 27.13 13.21 -27.04
N LEU A 82 26.98 11.91 -26.77
CA LEU A 82 27.82 10.84 -27.30
C LEU A 82 29.29 10.88 -26.84
N GLN A 83 29.57 11.54 -25.71
CA GLN A 83 30.90 11.57 -25.12
C GLN A 83 31.41 10.19 -24.66
N PHE A 84 30.51 9.22 -24.53
CA PHE A 84 30.92 7.83 -24.26
C PHE A 84 31.77 7.25 -25.38
N ILE A 85 31.57 7.67 -26.64
CA ILE A 85 32.31 7.14 -27.80
C ILE A 85 33.81 7.41 -27.68
N PRO A 86 34.29 8.69 -27.59
CA PRO A 86 35.71 8.93 -27.40
C PRO A 86 36.26 8.31 -26.11
N LYS A 87 35.48 8.23 -25.05
CA LYS A 87 35.89 7.57 -23.78
C LYS A 87 36.14 6.08 -23.97
N ILE A 88 35.34 5.36 -24.77
CA ILE A 88 35.58 3.95 -25.10
C ILE A 88 36.92 3.81 -25.82
N PHE A 89 37.17 4.61 -26.87
CA PHE A 89 38.40 4.55 -27.65
C PHE A 89 39.65 4.93 -26.86
N GLN A 90 39.52 5.76 -25.84
CA GLN A 90 40.60 6.05 -24.89
C GLN A 90 40.90 4.89 -23.94
N GLN A 91 39.87 4.10 -23.58
CA GLN A 91 39.98 2.99 -22.64
C GLN A 91 40.43 1.68 -23.26
N VAL A 92 40.24 1.52 -24.59
CA VAL A 92 40.46 0.25 -25.29
C VAL A 92 41.34 0.49 -26.50
N HIS A 93 42.45 -0.22 -26.56
CA HIS A 93 43.27 -0.27 -27.75
C HIS A 93 42.69 -1.28 -28.77
N ILE A 94 42.38 -0.82 -29.98
CA ILE A 94 41.75 -1.62 -31.03
C ILE A 94 42.76 -1.83 -32.15
N GLU A 95 43.04 -3.08 -32.42
CA GLU A 95 43.80 -3.50 -33.61
C GLU A 95 42.80 -3.92 -34.68
N LYS A 96 42.90 -3.30 -35.89
CA LYS A 96 41.93 -3.56 -36.97
C LYS A 96 41.90 -5.01 -37.41
N ASP A 97 43.02 -5.69 -37.28
CA ASP A 97 43.24 -7.06 -37.79
C ASP A 97 42.99 -8.15 -36.72
N ASP A 98 42.77 -7.79 -35.43
CA ASP A 98 42.42 -8.74 -34.37
C ASP A 98 40.97 -8.56 -33.87
N PRO A 99 40.06 -9.47 -34.28
CA PRO A 99 38.64 -9.41 -33.81
C PRO A 99 38.47 -9.48 -32.28
N ARG A 100 39.44 -10.00 -31.54
CA ARG A 100 39.37 -10.11 -30.07
C ARG A 100 39.45 -8.74 -29.41
N THR A 101 40.10 -7.76 -30.04
CA THR A 101 40.17 -6.39 -29.52
C THR A 101 38.80 -5.69 -29.54
N TRP A 102 37.95 -6.05 -30.51
CA TRP A 102 36.57 -5.53 -30.58
C TRP A 102 35.70 -6.01 -29.43
N ILE A 103 35.92 -7.20 -28.85
CA ILE A 103 35.24 -7.69 -27.66
C ILE A 103 35.59 -6.82 -26.44
N ASN A 104 36.77 -6.22 -26.42
CA ASN A 104 37.19 -5.33 -25.34
C ASN A 104 36.36 -4.02 -25.31
N LEU A 105 35.81 -3.57 -26.44
CA LEU A 105 34.86 -2.46 -26.49
C LEU A 105 33.65 -2.72 -25.59
N LEU A 106 33.06 -3.92 -25.73
CA LEU A 106 31.89 -4.32 -24.95
C LEU A 106 32.21 -4.45 -23.46
N LYS A 107 33.46 -4.66 -23.10
CA LYS A 107 33.92 -4.76 -21.70
C LYS A 107 34.38 -3.43 -21.11
N SER A 108 34.46 -2.36 -21.94
CA SER A 108 34.89 -1.05 -21.44
C SER A 108 33.93 -0.51 -20.39
N PRO A 109 34.41 0.13 -19.31
CA PRO A 109 33.56 0.73 -18.30
C PRO A 109 32.56 1.74 -18.86
N ALA A 110 32.97 2.55 -19.84
CA ALA A 110 32.09 3.53 -20.47
C ALA A 110 30.92 2.86 -21.21
N PHE A 111 31.17 1.77 -21.98
CA PHE A 111 30.11 1.03 -22.66
C PHE A 111 29.16 0.35 -21.65
N MET A 112 29.74 -0.34 -20.65
CA MET A 112 28.97 -1.07 -19.65
C MET A 112 28.07 -0.15 -18.81
N THR A 113 28.55 1.05 -18.45
CA THR A 113 27.73 2.02 -17.71
C THR A 113 26.49 2.41 -18.51
N ASN A 114 26.66 2.75 -19.79
CA ASN A 114 25.55 3.14 -20.65
C ASN A 114 24.59 1.98 -20.92
N LEU A 115 25.12 0.77 -21.11
CA LEU A 115 24.32 -0.44 -21.28
C LEU A 115 23.48 -0.73 -20.01
N LEU A 116 24.07 -0.57 -18.83
CA LEU A 116 23.35 -0.72 -17.55
C LEU A 116 22.26 0.33 -17.37
N ASN A 117 22.46 1.57 -17.81
CA ASN A 117 21.45 2.62 -17.81
C ASN A 117 20.24 2.21 -18.67
N VAL A 118 20.48 1.66 -19.86
CA VAL A 118 19.41 1.11 -20.71
C VAL A 118 18.68 -0.02 -19.99
N PHE A 119 19.38 -1.04 -19.50
CA PHE A 119 18.74 -2.18 -18.82
C PHE A 119 17.97 -1.77 -17.58
N MET A 120 18.48 -0.82 -16.83
CA MET A 120 17.84 -0.31 -15.61
C MET A 120 16.46 0.30 -15.89
N THR A 121 16.28 0.97 -17.03
CA THR A 121 15.05 1.68 -17.37
C THR A 121 14.09 0.91 -18.28
N ILE A 122 14.50 -0.23 -18.87
CA ILE A 122 13.60 -1.15 -19.60
C ILE A 122 12.35 -1.49 -18.80
N PRO A 123 12.41 -1.95 -17.52
CA PRO A 123 11.21 -2.29 -16.76
C PRO A 123 10.28 -1.10 -16.56
N PHE A 124 10.78 0.13 -16.48
CA PHE A 124 9.95 1.32 -16.40
C PHE A 124 9.06 1.46 -17.63
N GLY A 125 9.64 1.32 -18.82
CA GLY A 125 8.88 1.33 -20.08
C GLY A 125 7.86 0.19 -20.16
N MET A 126 8.23 -1.02 -19.70
CA MET A 126 7.33 -2.16 -19.62
C MET A 126 6.10 -1.86 -18.73
N TYR A 127 6.30 -1.32 -17.51
CA TYR A 127 5.19 -0.96 -16.62
C TYR A 127 4.32 0.14 -17.22
N LEU A 128 4.92 1.16 -17.82
CA LEU A 128 4.18 2.26 -18.46
C LEU A 128 3.27 1.77 -19.57
N HIS A 129 3.73 0.84 -20.40
CA HIS A 129 2.91 0.28 -21.47
C HIS A 129 1.89 -0.73 -20.95
N TYR A 130 2.32 -1.76 -20.23
CA TYR A 130 1.45 -2.84 -19.78
C TYR A 130 0.39 -2.37 -18.78
N TYR A 131 0.82 -1.74 -17.68
CA TYR A 131 -0.08 -1.46 -16.58
C TYR A 131 -0.70 -0.07 -16.64
N PHE A 132 0.10 0.95 -17.00
CA PHE A 132 -0.38 2.34 -17.07
C PHE A 132 -0.94 2.71 -18.44
N LYS A 133 -0.93 1.80 -19.43
CA LYS A 133 -1.49 1.97 -20.78
C LYS A 133 -1.01 3.22 -21.50
N LYS A 134 0.25 3.52 -21.38
CA LYS A 134 0.84 4.65 -22.09
C LYS A 134 1.30 4.22 -23.48
N GLY A 135 1.03 5.04 -24.49
CA GLY A 135 1.57 4.87 -25.83
C GLY A 135 3.07 5.17 -25.88
N VAL A 136 3.74 4.80 -26.97
CA VAL A 136 5.20 4.91 -27.13
C VAL A 136 5.71 6.34 -26.84
N ILE A 137 5.07 7.36 -27.36
CA ILE A 137 5.49 8.76 -27.18
C ILE A 137 5.46 9.16 -25.70
N LYS A 138 4.35 8.87 -25.00
CA LYS A 138 4.23 9.17 -23.57
C LYS A 138 5.21 8.36 -22.73
N THR A 139 5.45 7.09 -23.08
CA THR A 139 6.44 6.24 -22.41
C THR A 139 7.83 6.83 -22.54
N THR A 140 8.22 7.26 -23.74
CA THR A 140 9.53 7.89 -23.98
C THR A 140 9.66 9.20 -23.21
N ILE A 141 8.63 10.05 -23.23
CA ILE A 141 8.63 11.32 -22.49
C ILE A 141 8.74 11.09 -20.97
N TYR A 142 8.00 10.15 -20.41
CA TYR A 142 8.11 9.84 -18.97
C TYR A 142 9.47 9.25 -18.60
N SER A 143 10.07 8.43 -19.49
CA SER A 143 11.42 7.89 -19.27
C SER A 143 12.47 9.00 -19.30
N PHE A 144 12.34 9.97 -20.19
CA PHE A 144 13.18 11.16 -20.21
C PHE A 144 13.05 11.96 -18.91
N PHE A 145 11.83 12.21 -18.44
CA PHE A 145 11.63 12.95 -17.19
C PHE A 145 12.13 12.18 -15.96
N LEU A 146 12.02 10.86 -15.94
CA LEU A 146 12.60 10.04 -14.88
C LEU A 146 14.12 10.16 -14.87
N SER A 147 14.76 10.06 -16.03
CA SER A 147 16.21 10.25 -16.16
C SER A 147 16.63 11.66 -15.74
N LEU A 148 15.94 12.68 -16.23
CA LEU A 148 16.19 14.07 -15.86
C LEU A 148 16.05 14.30 -14.34
N PHE A 149 15.06 13.68 -13.71
CA PHE A 149 14.89 13.73 -12.27
C PHE A 149 16.12 13.17 -11.53
N PHE A 150 16.66 12.05 -11.96
CA PHE A 150 17.87 11.48 -11.37
C PHE A 150 19.09 12.39 -11.57
N GLU A 151 19.28 12.87 -12.79
CA GLU A 151 20.40 13.75 -13.13
C GLU A 151 20.33 15.08 -12.34
N LEU A 152 19.16 15.69 -12.22
CA LEU A 152 18.96 16.91 -11.44
C LEU A 152 19.16 16.65 -9.92
N THR A 153 18.76 15.50 -9.41
CA THR A 153 19.01 15.11 -8.02
C THR A 153 20.50 15.05 -7.72
N GLN A 154 21.30 14.50 -8.64
CA GLN A 154 22.75 14.40 -8.51
C GLN A 154 23.41 15.76 -8.71
N LEU A 155 22.99 16.53 -9.71
CA LEU A 155 23.51 17.87 -10.02
C LEU A 155 23.25 18.86 -8.90
N SER A 156 22.06 18.84 -8.30
CA SER A 156 21.69 19.72 -7.18
C SER A 156 22.42 19.42 -5.87
N GLY A 157 23.26 18.38 -5.83
CA GLY A 157 23.88 17.92 -4.61
C GLY A 157 22.85 17.36 -3.62
N LEU A 158 21.98 16.48 -4.08
CA LEU A 158 20.89 15.88 -3.32
C LEU A 158 19.94 16.94 -2.72
N TYR A 159 19.29 17.67 -3.62
CA TYR A 159 18.34 18.75 -3.27
C TYR A 159 18.98 19.86 -2.39
N PHE A 160 20.22 20.25 -2.74
CA PHE A 160 21.00 21.30 -2.04
C PHE A 160 21.47 20.93 -0.62
N ILE A 161 21.43 19.64 -0.25
CA ILE A 161 22.05 19.14 0.99
C ILE A 161 23.57 19.28 0.90
N TYR A 162 24.17 19.01 -0.26
CA TYR A 162 25.58 19.21 -0.53
C TYR A 162 25.83 20.52 -1.27
N LYS A 163 26.99 21.15 -1.00
CA LYS A 163 27.39 22.42 -1.63
C LYS A 163 27.72 22.35 -3.12
N GLY A 164 27.82 21.15 -3.66
CA GLY A 164 28.09 20.90 -5.07
C GLY A 164 27.60 19.54 -5.53
N SER A 165 27.64 19.29 -6.85
CA SER A 165 27.24 18.01 -7.40
C SER A 165 28.20 16.91 -6.96
N TYR A 166 27.67 15.78 -6.46
CA TYR A 166 28.48 14.64 -6.06
C TYR A 166 28.70 13.64 -7.21
N ARG A 167 27.95 13.76 -8.30
CA ARG A 167 28.13 13.05 -9.56
C ARG A 167 28.09 14.01 -10.74
N LEU A 168 28.60 13.56 -11.87
CA LEU A 168 28.59 14.28 -13.12
C LEU A 168 27.18 14.21 -13.73
N PHE A 169 26.57 15.34 -14.07
CA PHE A 169 25.38 15.39 -14.92
C PHE A 169 25.83 15.08 -16.35
N ALA A 170 25.31 14.04 -16.97
CA ALA A 170 25.68 13.64 -18.32
C ALA A 170 24.46 13.55 -19.25
N VAL A 171 24.56 14.19 -20.43
CA VAL A 171 23.52 14.08 -21.46
C VAL A 171 23.42 12.65 -21.98
N ASP A 172 24.50 11.89 -22.00
CA ASP A 172 24.52 10.48 -22.38
C ASP A 172 23.62 9.65 -21.48
N ASP A 173 23.58 9.90 -20.17
CA ASP A 173 22.70 9.20 -19.23
C ASP A 173 21.21 9.50 -19.50
N LEU A 174 20.88 10.75 -19.90
CA LEU A 174 19.52 11.08 -20.35
C LEU A 174 19.13 10.29 -21.60
N ILE A 175 20.03 10.17 -22.57
CA ILE A 175 19.78 9.46 -23.83
C ILE A 175 19.58 7.97 -23.56
N PHE A 176 20.50 7.31 -22.85
CA PHE A 176 20.48 5.87 -22.64
C PHE A 176 19.34 5.42 -21.71
N ASN A 177 19.06 6.17 -20.68
CA ASN A 177 17.89 5.89 -19.82
C ASN A 177 16.58 6.06 -20.58
N THR A 178 16.46 7.10 -21.42
CA THR A 178 15.27 7.32 -22.25
C THR A 178 15.10 6.20 -23.28
N MET A 179 16.20 5.78 -23.89
CA MET A 179 16.23 4.66 -24.85
C MET A 179 15.82 3.34 -24.18
N GLY A 180 16.25 3.08 -22.94
CA GLY A 180 15.83 1.89 -22.20
C GLY A 180 14.32 1.87 -21.98
N GLY A 181 13.70 2.98 -21.57
CA GLY A 181 12.25 3.07 -21.45
C GLY A 181 11.52 2.92 -22.78
N PHE A 182 12.06 3.50 -23.88
CA PHE A 182 11.55 3.30 -25.22
C PHE A 182 11.59 1.82 -25.65
N LEU A 183 12.72 1.15 -25.47
CA LEU A 183 12.85 -0.29 -25.75
C LEU A 183 11.93 -1.14 -24.88
N GLY A 184 11.73 -0.78 -23.61
CA GLY A 184 10.84 -1.45 -22.70
C GLY A 184 9.39 -1.49 -23.17
N PHE A 185 8.96 -0.44 -23.89
CA PHE A 185 7.64 -0.40 -24.52
C PHE A 185 7.42 -1.58 -25.49
N PHE A 186 8.43 -1.94 -26.29
CA PHE A 186 8.32 -3.03 -27.24
C PHE A 186 8.62 -4.39 -26.61
N ILE A 187 9.58 -4.46 -25.70
CA ILE A 187 10.01 -5.70 -25.04
C ILE A 187 8.85 -6.35 -24.25
N VAL A 188 7.91 -5.57 -23.73
CA VAL A 188 6.78 -6.10 -22.95
C VAL A 188 5.74 -6.84 -23.80
N TRP A 189 5.67 -6.63 -25.12
CA TRP A 189 4.62 -7.20 -25.98
C TRP A 189 4.46 -8.72 -25.88
N PRO A 190 5.52 -9.53 -26.01
CA PRO A 190 5.37 -10.97 -25.86
C PRO A 190 4.90 -11.38 -24.46
N PHE A 191 5.24 -10.63 -23.42
CA PHE A 191 4.81 -10.92 -22.06
C PHE A 191 3.33 -10.59 -21.84
N MET A 192 2.78 -9.62 -22.57
CA MET A 192 1.35 -9.25 -22.49
C MET A 192 0.43 -10.38 -22.93
N ALA A 193 0.91 -11.33 -23.74
CA ALA A 193 0.12 -12.50 -24.13
C ALA A 193 -0.16 -13.46 -22.94
N PHE A 194 0.70 -13.44 -21.91
CA PHE A 194 0.59 -14.32 -20.74
C PHE A 194 0.04 -13.60 -19.50
N LEU A 195 -0.02 -12.28 -19.53
CA LEU A 195 -0.48 -11.46 -18.40
C LEU A 195 -1.92 -10.97 -18.64
N PRO A 196 -2.77 -10.94 -17.61
CA PRO A 196 -4.10 -10.38 -17.75
C PRO A 196 -4.04 -8.91 -18.13
N SER A 197 -4.86 -8.48 -19.05
CA SER A 197 -4.96 -7.09 -19.44
C SER A 197 -5.42 -6.20 -18.26
N ARG A 198 -5.17 -4.91 -18.35
CA ARG A 198 -5.64 -3.95 -17.32
C ARG A 198 -7.15 -3.99 -17.16
N GLU A 199 -7.90 -4.14 -18.27
CA GLU A 199 -9.36 -4.25 -18.31
C GLU A 199 -9.83 -5.50 -17.58
N GLU A 200 -9.19 -6.66 -17.82
CA GLU A 200 -9.50 -7.90 -17.12
C GLU A 200 -9.23 -7.81 -15.63
N ILE A 201 -8.12 -7.14 -15.25
CA ILE A 201 -7.79 -6.86 -13.84
C ILE A 201 -8.88 -6.00 -13.20
N ASP A 202 -9.35 -4.96 -13.90
CA ASP A 202 -10.37 -4.06 -13.41
C ASP A 202 -11.75 -4.75 -13.34
N ALA A 203 -12.15 -5.46 -14.39
CA ALA A 203 -13.39 -6.22 -14.44
C ALA A 203 -13.46 -7.30 -13.34
N THR A 204 -12.40 -8.09 -13.18
CA THR A 204 -12.32 -9.11 -12.12
C THR A 204 -12.38 -8.48 -10.72
N SER A 205 -11.75 -7.31 -10.53
CA SER A 205 -11.83 -6.61 -9.26
C SER A 205 -13.26 -6.13 -8.96
N TYR A 206 -13.95 -5.63 -9.97
CA TYR A 206 -15.34 -5.18 -9.86
C TYR A 206 -16.28 -6.36 -9.54
N GLU A 207 -16.20 -7.47 -10.28
CA GLU A 207 -16.97 -8.68 -10.00
C GLU A 207 -16.75 -9.22 -8.58
N ARG A 208 -15.51 -9.26 -8.12
CA ARG A 208 -15.21 -9.63 -6.72
C ARG A 208 -15.78 -8.63 -5.72
N GLY A 209 -15.88 -7.36 -6.09
CA GLY A 209 -16.46 -6.28 -5.29
C GLY A 209 -17.97 -6.45 -5.04
N LYS A 210 -18.70 -7.17 -5.88
CA LYS A 210 -20.12 -7.49 -5.68
C LYS A 210 -20.33 -8.35 -4.42
N SER A 211 -19.35 -9.15 -4.03
CA SER A 211 -19.37 -9.95 -2.79
C SER A 211 -18.62 -9.26 -1.66
N ILE A 212 -19.02 -9.54 -0.41
CA ILE A 212 -18.37 -8.96 0.76
C ILE A 212 -17.45 -10.01 1.39
N SER A 213 -16.15 -9.70 1.38
CA SER A 213 -15.12 -10.51 2.02
C SER A 213 -14.91 -10.12 3.49
N LEU A 214 -14.29 -11.02 4.27
CA LEU A 214 -13.84 -10.72 5.64
C LEU A 214 -12.85 -9.55 5.70
N PRO A 215 -11.78 -9.51 4.87
CA PRO A 215 -10.85 -8.38 4.87
C PRO A 215 -11.55 -7.03 4.63
N ARG A 216 -12.55 -6.97 3.74
CA ARG A 216 -13.32 -5.75 3.47
C ARG A 216 -14.07 -5.27 4.71
N ARG A 217 -14.67 -6.20 5.48
CA ARG A 217 -15.34 -5.87 6.76
C ARG A 217 -14.36 -5.37 7.81
N LEU A 218 -13.18 -5.99 7.90
CA LEU A 218 -12.12 -5.59 8.83
C LEU A 218 -11.58 -4.20 8.48
N VAL A 219 -11.26 -3.94 7.22
CA VAL A 219 -10.78 -2.62 6.77
C VAL A 219 -11.82 -1.54 7.05
N SER A 220 -13.11 -1.81 6.77
CA SER A 220 -14.20 -0.87 7.14
C SER A 220 -14.20 -0.56 8.62
N LEU A 221 -14.08 -1.58 9.48
CA LEU A 221 -14.04 -1.42 10.93
C LEU A 221 -12.80 -0.67 11.41
N MET A 222 -11.62 -0.98 10.85
CA MET A 222 -10.36 -0.31 11.18
C MET A 222 -10.39 1.18 10.85
N ILE A 223 -10.99 1.56 9.71
CA ILE A 223 -11.18 2.97 9.33
C ILE A 223 -12.10 3.67 10.36
N ASP A 224 -13.22 3.05 10.69
CA ASP A 224 -14.18 3.63 11.65
C ASP A 224 -13.54 3.80 13.04
N LEU A 225 -12.88 2.77 13.57
CA LEU A 225 -12.21 2.83 14.88
C LEU A 225 -11.01 3.78 14.88
N GLY A 226 -10.24 3.83 13.80
CA GLY A 226 -9.13 4.77 13.64
C GLY A 226 -9.61 6.23 13.67
N LEU A 227 -10.70 6.52 12.95
CA LEU A 227 -11.32 7.84 12.97
C LEU A 227 -11.81 8.22 14.37
N LEU A 228 -12.51 7.31 15.06
CA LEU A 228 -12.96 7.52 16.44
C LEU A 228 -11.77 7.74 17.38
N GLY A 229 -10.69 6.98 17.23
CA GLY A 229 -9.46 7.16 18.00
C GLY A 229 -8.85 8.56 17.82
N VAL A 230 -8.81 9.06 16.59
CA VAL A 230 -8.34 10.43 16.29
C VAL A 230 -9.26 11.47 16.93
N VAL A 231 -10.58 11.34 16.77
CA VAL A 231 -11.56 12.26 17.36
C VAL A 231 -11.43 12.29 18.88
N VAL A 232 -11.38 11.12 19.53
CA VAL A 232 -11.19 11.03 20.99
C VAL A 232 -9.86 11.63 21.43
N GLY A 233 -8.78 11.39 20.66
CA GLY A 233 -7.46 11.96 20.93
C GLY A 233 -7.47 13.49 20.88
N VAL A 234 -8.13 14.07 19.88
CA VAL A 234 -8.30 15.53 19.75
C VAL A 234 -9.13 16.08 20.90
N LEU A 235 -10.28 15.45 21.23
CA LEU A 235 -11.13 15.90 22.33
C LEU A 235 -10.40 15.91 23.67
N ARG A 236 -9.50 14.94 23.90
CA ARG A 236 -8.64 14.91 25.09
C ARG A 236 -7.72 16.13 25.19
N GLN A 237 -7.17 16.61 24.08
CA GLN A 237 -6.33 17.81 24.07
C GLN A 237 -7.10 19.09 24.47
N PHE A 238 -8.41 19.12 24.21
CA PHE A 238 -9.30 20.20 24.64
C PHE A 238 -9.86 20.04 26.06
N GLY A 239 -9.34 19.10 26.87
CA GLY A 239 -9.77 18.89 28.25
C GLY A 239 -11.11 18.15 28.40
N ILE A 240 -11.66 17.63 27.31
CA ILE A 240 -12.84 16.78 27.34
C ILE A 240 -12.40 15.37 27.72
N PHE A 241 -12.50 15.05 29.01
CA PHE A 241 -12.04 13.79 29.58
C PHE A 241 -12.94 12.61 29.20
N ILE A 242 -12.58 11.89 28.13
CA ILE A 242 -13.04 10.52 27.87
C ILE A 242 -11.98 9.58 28.48
N SER A 243 -11.83 9.61 29.81
CA SER A 243 -10.78 8.86 30.50
C SER A 243 -11.20 7.45 30.91
N ARG A 244 -12.49 7.18 30.99
CA ARG A 244 -13.00 5.86 31.36
C ARG A 244 -13.30 5.01 30.14
N VAL A 245 -12.92 3.74 30.21
CA VAL A 245 -13.12 2.74 29.16
C VAL A 245 -14.59 2.62 28.77
N GLU A 246 -15.50 2.76 29.75
CA GLU A 246 -16.95 2.73 29.57
C GLU A 246 -17.45 3.87 28.66
N PHE A 247 -16.86 5.05 28.80
CA PHE A 247 -17.26 6.22 27.98
C PHE A 247 -16.86 6.01 26.52
N TYR A 248 -15.73 5.34 26.28
CA TYR A 248 -15.30 4.98 24.93
C TYR A 248 -16.29 4.00 24.27
N GLY A 249 -16.79 2.99 25.01
CA GLY A 249 -17.83 2.08 24.55
C GLY A 249 -19.10 2.83 24.14
N ILE A 250 -19.58 3.75 24.97
CA ILE A 250 -20.79 4.55 24.65
C ILE A 250 -20.59 5.36 23.37
N VAL A 251 -19.43 5.99 23.18
CA VAL A 251 -19.11 6.76 21.95
C VAL A 251 -19.09 5.85 20.72
N VAL A 252 -18.49 4.67 20.83
CA VAL A 252 -18.46 3.66 19.76
C VAL A 252 -19.88 3.22 19.40
N LEU A 253 -20.70 2.86 20.41
CA LEU A 253 -22.09 2.47 20.20
C LEU A 253 -22.90 3.59 19.54
N ALA A 254 -22.77 4.81 20.02
CA ALA A 254 -23.45 5.98 19.46
C ALA A 254 -23.06 6.19 17.98
N TYR A 255 -21.78 6.19 17.66
CA TYR A 255 -21.30 6.34 16.29
C TYR A 255 -21.86 5.27 15.35
N PHE A 256 -21.73 3.99 15.73
CA PHE A 256 -22.16 2.88 14.89
C PHE A 256 -23.70 2.71 14.81
N SER A 257 -24.43 3.23 15.78
CA SER A 257 -25.91 3.12 15.80
C SER A 257 -26.60 4.36 15.23
N ILE A 258 -26.12 5.56 15.55
CA ILE A 258 -26.77 6.82 15.17
C ILE A 258 -26.43 7.23 13.74
N LEU A 259 -25.12 7.24 13.39
CA LEU A 259 -24.70 7.68 12.06
C LEU A 259 -25.40 6.92 10.92
N PRO A 260 -25.55 5.56 10.96
CA PRO A 260 -26.23 4.81 9.90
C PRO A 260 -27.72 5.15 9.75
N ILE A 261 -28.38 5.73 10.75
CA ILE A 261 -29.76 6.19 10.62
C ILE A 261 -29.86 7.29 9.57
N PHE A 262 -28.96 8.27 9.64
CA PHE A 262 -28.93 9.42 8.73
C PHE A 262 -28.27 9.12 7.39
N THR A 263 -27.38 8.14 7.33
CA THR A 263 -26.58 7.79 6.14
C THR A 263 -27.10 6.56 5.41
N ARG A 264 -28.38 6.21 5.59
CA ARG A 264 -29.01 5.04 4.96
C ARG A 264 -28.22 3.73 5.18
N GLY A 265 -27.69 3.51 6.40
CA GLY A 265 -26.98 2.29 6.79
C GLY A 265 -25.47 2.29 6.52
N ARG A 266 -24.87 3.46 6.34
CA ARG A 266 -23.41 3.59 6.10
C ARG A 266 -22.74 4.24 7.32
N THR A 267 -21.54 3.79 7.67
CA THR A 267 -20.54 4.52 8.46
C THR A 267 -19.49 5.06 7.49
N ILE A 268 -18.56 5.88 7.97
CA ILE A 268 -17.48 6.40 7.10
C ILE A 268 -16.65 5.26 6.52
N GLY A 269 -16.25 4.28 7.32
CA GLY A 269 -15.54 3.11 6.85
C GLY A 269 -16.36 2.27 5.86
N LYS A 270 -17.67 2.14 6.08
CA LYS A 270 -18.57 1.46 5.13
C LYS A 270 -18.72 2.22 3.82
N PHE A 271 -18.79 3.54 3.88
CA PHE A 271 -18.82 4.39 2.69
C PHE A 271 -17.54 4.18 1.84
N LEU A 272 -16.37 4.30 2.48
CA LEU A 272 -15.07 4.13 1.81
C LEU A 272 -14.85 2.70 1.28
N THR A 273 -15.47 1.71 1.89
CA THR A 273 -15.38 0.31 1.44
C THR A 273 -16.57 -0.13 0.58
N LYS A 274 -17.40 0.77 0.07
CA LYS A 274 -18.57 0.46 -0.78
C LYS A 274 -19.47 -0.62 -0.15
N THR A 275 -19.77 -0.50 1.14
CA THR A 275 -20.66 -1.42 1.87
C THR A 275 -21.73 -0.67 2.61
N ARG A 276 -22.88 -1.31 2.87
CA ARG A 276 -23.94 -0.75 3.72
C ARG A 276 -24.71 -1.83 4.48
N ILE A 277 -25.38 -1.42 5.56
CA ILE A 277 -26.29 -2.27 6.30
C ILE A 277 -27.67 -2.17 5.67
N ARG A 278 -28.31 -3.32 5.44
CA ARG A 278 -29.64 -3.44 4.87
C ARG A 278 -30.47 -4.49 5.61
N GLY A 279 -31.81 -4.34 5.55
CA GLY A 279 -32.76 -5.34 6.03
C GLY A 279 -32.87 -6.55 5.11
N LYS A 280 -33.60 -7.57 5.55
CA LYS A 280 -33.88 -8.77 4.74
C LYS A 280 -34.73 -8.45 3.49
N LYS A 281 -35.70 -7.54 3.61
CA LYS A 281 -36.58 -7.13 2.50
C LYS A 281 -35.97 -5.94 1.76
N LYS A 282 -35.87 -6.03 0.44
CA LYS A 282 -35.18 -5.04 -0.41
C LYS A 282 -35.77 -3.61 -0.34
N ALA A 283 -37.06 -3.49 -0.19
CA ALA A 283 -37.81 -2.23 -0.38
C ALA A 283 -38.12 -1.43 0.91
N ARG A 284 -37.64 -1.82 2.09
CA ARG A 284 -38.00 -1.13 3.33
C ARG A 284 -36.78 -0.54 4.03
N ALA A 285 -36.84 0.75 4.33
CA ALA A 285 -35.87 1.40 5.21
C ALA A 285 -35.80 0.62 6.54
N LEU A 286 -34.59 0.45 7.07
CA LEU A 286 -34.39 -0.20 8.35
C LEU A 286 -34.93 0.72 9.48
N PRO A 287 -35.71 0.17 10.43
CA PRO A 287 -36.08 0.94 11.61
C PRO A 287 -34.83 1.24 12.44
N TRP A 288 -34.80 2.42 13.05
CA TRP A 288 -33.66 2.94 13.81
C TRP A 288 -33.12 1.97 14.88
N TYR A 289 -34.05 1.26 15.57
CA TYR A 289 -33.67 0.29 16.61
C TYR A 289 -32.89 -0.92 16.08
N SER A 290 -32.97 -1.24 14.80
CA SER A 290 -32.18 -2.34 14.19
C SER A 290 -30.69 -2.07 14.23
N TYR A 291 -30.26 -0.82 14.17
CA TYR A 291 -28.85 -0.46 14.27
C TYR A 291 -28.38 -0.62 15.72
N PHE A 292 -29.16 -0.19 16.69
CA PHE A 292 -28.87 -0.38 18.13
C PHE A 292 -28.83 -1.86 18.51
N LEU A 293 -29.80 -2.66 18.05
CA LEU A 293 -29.77 -4.10 18.27
C LEU A 293 -28.53 -4.77 17.65
N ARG A 294 -28.12 -4.32 16.46
CA ARG A 294 -26.95 -4.86 15.77
C ARG A 294 -25.67 -4.57 16.54
N TYR A 295 -25.41 -3.31 16.80
CA TYR A 295 -24.16 -2.88 17.40
C TYR A 295 -24.15 -3.04 18.92
N GLY A 296 -25.25 -2.83 19.59
CA GLY A 296 -25.37 -3.10 21.03
C GLY A 296 -25.16 -4.56 21.36
N SER A 297 -25.74 -5.50 20.59
CA SER A 297 -25.48 -6.93 20.80
C SER A 297 -24.04 -7.34 20.48
N LEU A 298 -23.41 -6.71 19.47
CA LEU A 298 -22.00 -6.94 19.16
C LEU A 298 -21.10 -6.39 20.27
N GLU A 299 -21.34 -5.16 20.70
CA GLU A 299 -20.57 -4.47 21.74
C GLU A 299 -20.75 -5.13 23.12
N LEU A 300 -21.94 -5.58 23.44
CA LEU A 300 -22.20 -6.35 24.66
C LEU A 300 -21.25 -7.53 24.78
N ILE A 301 -21.10 -8.30 23.70
CA ILE A 301 -20.22 -9.49 23.69
C ILE A 301 -18.76 -9.10 23.60
N VAL A 302 -18.37 -8.18 22.71
CA VAL A 302 -16.95 -7.92 22.43
C VAL A 302 -16.33 -7.00 23.47
N PHE A 303 -17.12 -6.14 24.10
CA PHE A 303 -16.61 -5.11 25.01
C PHE A 303 -17.13 -5.24 26.44
N TRP A 304 -18.45 -5.22 26.65
CA TRP A 304 -19.03 -5.13 28.00
C TRP A 304 -18.86 -6.39 28.82
N ILE A 305 -19.13 -7.56 28.25
CA ILE A 305 -18.96 -8.83 28.99
C ILE A 305 -17.50 -9.07 29.39
N PRO A 306 -16.46 -8.93 28.51
CA PRO A 306 -15.07 -9.06 28.91
C PRO A 306 -14.66 -8.07 30.01
N ASN A 307 -15.07 -6.82 29.91
CA ASN A 307 -14.75 -5.82 30.94
C ASN A 307 -15.42 -6.18 32.29
N LEU A 308 -16.69 -6.58 32.27
CA LEU A 308 -17.39 -7.00 33.48
C LEU A 308 -16.67 -8.21 34.13
N LEU A 309 -16.29 -9.20 33.34
CA LEU A 309 -15.57 -10.36 33.84
C LEU A 309 -14.17 -10.00 34.37
N PHE A 310 -13.47 -9.09 33.72
CA PHE A 310 -12.18 -8.58 34.17
C PHE A 310 -12.29 -7.84 35.50
N TYR A 311 -13.27 -6.94 35.66
CA TYR A 311 -13.54 -6.26 36.94
C TYR A 311 -13.98 -7.22 38.04
N ALA A 312 -14.83 -8.20 37.72
CA ALA A 312 -15.22 -9.24 38.68
C ALA A 312 -14.03 -10.05 39.16
N MET A 313 -13.07 -10.36 38.27
CA MET A 313 -11.82 -11.05 38.63
C MET A 313 -10.94 -10.19 39.53
N LEU A 314 -10.77 -8.90 39.21
CA LEU A 314 -10.00 -7.98 40.07
C LEU A 314 -10.64 -7.89 41.48
N TYR A 315 -11.96 -7.77 41.55
CA TYR A 315 -12.68 -7.73 42.79
C TYR A 315 -12.52 -9.01 43.64
N LEU A 316 -12.49 -10.19 42.98
CA LEU A 316 -12.26 -11.45 43.64
C LEU A 316 -10.77 -11.60 44.08
N ALA A 317 -9.85 -11.06 43.32
CA ALA A 317 -8.41 -11.10 43.66
C ALA A 317 -8.05 -10.25 44.89
N GLU A 318 -8.83 -9.15 45.15
CA GLU A 318 -8.64 -8.29 46.33
C GLU A 318 -9.23 -8.91 47.61
N ARG A 319 -10.03 -9.97 47.51
CA ARG A 319 -10.58 -10.68 48.68
C ARG A 319 -9.60 -11.79 49.13
N GLU A 320 -9.14 -11.65 50.36
CA GLU A 320 -8.33 -12.68 51.03
C GLU A 320 -9.06 -14.05 51.05
N GLY A 321 -8.48 -15.09 50.49
CA GLY A 321 -8.97 -16.46 50.57
C GLY A 321 -9.40 -17.13 49.23
N VAL A 322 -9.38 -16.45 48.11
CA VAL A 322 -9.56 -17.12 46.80
C VAL A 322 -8.22 -17.56 46.31
N GLN A 323 -8.02 -18.87 46.11
CA GLN A 323 -6.77 -19.43 45.60
C GLN A 323 -6.48 -18.88 44.19
N ASP A 324 -5.29 -18.33 43.97
CA ASP A 324 -4.80 -17.80 42.69
C ASP A 324 -4.99 -18.78 41.53
N SER A 325 -4.92 -20.10 41.81
CA SER A 325 -5.14 -21.16 40.83
C SER A 325 -6.54 -21.20 40.24
N VAL A 326 -7.58 -20.96 41.03
CA VAL A 326 -8.99 -20.95 40.54
C VAL A 326 -9.24 -19.76 39.63
N GLN A 327 -8.72 -18.59 39.99
CA GLN A 327 -8.84 -17.37 39.18
C GLN A 327 -8.11 -17.53 37.85
N PHE A 328 -6.91 -18.08 37.86
CA PHE A 328 -6.12 -18.36 36.66
C PHE A 328 -6.84 -19.34 35.72
N VAL A 329 -7.41 -20.43 36.25
CA VAL A 329 -8.18 -21.42 35.49
C VAL A 329 -9.42 -20.77 34.86
N LEU A 330 -10.16 -19.96 35.63
CA LEU A 330 -11.32 -19.23 35.12
C LEU A 330 -10.94 -18.25 33.98
N LEU A 331 -9.83 -17.53 34.12
CA LEU A 331 -9.31 -16.63 33.08
C LEU A 331 -8.95 -17.38 31.80
N CYS A 332 -8.27 -18.51 31.94
CA CYS A 332 -7.91 -19.37 30.80
C CYS A 332 -9.15 -19.91 30.09
N LEU A 333 -10.16 -20.39 30.85
CA LEU A 333 -11.42 -20.89 30.29
C LEU A 333 -12.18 -19.80 29.55
N LEU A 334 -12.32 -18.61 30.12
CA LEU A 334 -12.98 -17.48 29.49
C LEU A 334 -12.25 -17.04 28.23
N SER A 335 -10.92 -16.91 28.30
CA SER A 335 -10.08 -16.58 27.13
C SER A 335 -10.24 -17.63 26.04
N GLY A 336 -10.29 -18.91 26.38
CA GLY A 336 -10.52 -20.02 25.46
C GLY A 336 -11.90 -19.93 24.78
N VAL A 337 -12.94 -19.66 25.53
CA VAL A 337 -14.31 -19.46 24.98
C VAL A 337 -14.35 -18.27 24.02
N TYR A 338 -13.68 -17.16 24.34
CA TYR A 338 -13.58 -16.00 23.48
C TYR A 338 -12.83 -16.30 22.18
N ILE A 339 -11.68 -16.94 22.28
CA ILE A 339 -10.90 -17.33 21.10
C ILE A 339 -11.74 -18.24 20.18
N LEU A 340 -12.41 -19.24 20.78
CA LEU A 340 -13.29 -20.13 20.04
C LEU A 340 -14.46 -19.38 19.38
N TYR A 341 -15.08 -18.44 20.10
CA TYR A 341 -16.15 -17.59 19.53
C TYR A 341 -15.67 -16.82 18.30
N PHE A 342 -14.53 -16.13 18.38
CA PHE A 342 -14.00 -15.37 17.25
C PHE A 342 -13.58 -16.28 16.08
N PHE A 343 -13.01 -17.42 16.37
CA PHE A 343 -12.67 -18.43 15.37
C PHE A 343 -13.92 -18.93 14.63
N LEU A 344 -14.97 -19.31 15.36
CA LEU A 344 -16.24 -19.71 14.77
C LEU A 344 -16.94 -18.58 14.02
N ALA A 345 -16.82 -17.35 14.49
CA ALA A 345 -17.34 -16.17 13.80
C ALA A 345 -16.59 -15.93 12.46
N ALA A 346 -15.27 -16.07 12.44
CA ALA A 346 -14.48 -15.98 11.23
C ALA A 346 -14.86 -17.05 10.22
N ILE A 347 -15.00 -18.32 10.64
CA ILE A 347 -15.47 -19.41 9.78
C ILE A 347 -16.86 -19.10 9.21
N LYS A 348 -17.80 -18.60 10.01
CA LYS A 348 -19.14 -18.22 9.52
C LYS A 348 -19.08 -17.12 8.46
N VAL A 349 -18.19 -16.15 8.61
CA VAL A 349 -17.99 -15.09 7.61
C VAL A 349 -17.38 -15.65 6.32
N LEU A 350 -16.37 -16.52 6.42
CA LEU A 350 -15.78 -17.22 5.27
C LEU A 350 -16.82 -18.07 4.53
N MET A 351 -17.69 -18.75 5.27
CA MET A 351 -18.83 -19.51 4.71
C MET A 351 -20.00 -18.63 4.24
N LYS A 352 -19.86 -17.30 4.23
CA LYS A 352 -20.94 -16.33 3.90
C LYS A 352 -22.22 -16.51 4.74
N LYS A 353 -22.11 -17.12 5.93
CA LYS A 353 -23.23 -17.29 6.86
C LYS A 353 -23.38 -16.06 7.75
N ARG A 354 -24.61 -15.82 8.20
CA ARG A 354 -24.92 -14.67 9.08
C ARG A 354 -24.39 -14.91 10.48
N LEU A 355 -23.80 -13.88 11.07
CA LEU A 355 -23.40 -13.83 12.47
C LEU A 355 -24.63 -13.64 13.37
N PHE A 356 -24.51 -13.91 14.68
CA PHE A 356 -25.64 -13.88 15.60
C PHE A 356 -26.27 -12.47 15.68
N TYR A 357 -25.48 -11.41 15.77
CA TYR A 357 -25.97 -10.01 15.83
C TYR A 357 -26.67 -9.59 14.51
N GLU A 358 -26.29 -10.16 13.37
CA GLU A 358 -26.97 -9.96 12.10
C GLU A 358 -28.34 -10.68 12.05
N ARG A 359 -28.48 -11.81 12.77
CA ARG A 359 -29.74 -12.53 12.90
C ARG A 359 -30.71 -11.80 13.83
N TRP A 360 -30.24 -11.36 14.99
CA TRP A 360 -31.04 -10.64 15.97
C TRP A 360 -31.57 -9.32 15.44
N SER A 361 -30.72 -8.53 14.82
CA SER A 361 -31.12 -7.24 14.24
C SER A 361 -31.87 -7.38 12.90
N LYS A 362 -32.01 -8.60 12.36
CA LYS A 362 -32.61 -8.89 11.03
C LYS A 362 -31.92 -8.11 9.90
N THR A 363 -30.63 -7.80 10.04
CA THR A 363 -29.82 -7.02 9.11
C THR A 363 -28.81 -7.88 8.39
N LYS A 364 -28.26 -7.37 7.28
CA LYS A 364 -27.08 -7.91 6.60
C LYS A 364 -26.22 -6.77 6.08
N ILE A 365 -24.92 -7.01 5.89
CA ILE A 365 -24.06 -6.11 5.13
C ILE A 365 -24.21 -6.48 3.66
N VAL A 366 -24.35 -5.48 2.78
CA VAL A 366 -24.42 -5.64 1.32
C VAL A 366 -23.38 -4.77 0.65
N SER A 367 -22.90 -5.16 -0.54
CA SER A 367 -22.07 -4.33 -1.38
C SER A 367 -22.93 -3.25 -2.06
N THR A 368 -22.36 -2.06 -2.26
CA THR A 368 -22.98 -0.98 -3.04
C THR A 368 -22.29 -0.77 -4.38
N VAL A 369 -21.46 -1.71 -4.82
CA VAL A 369 -20.72 -1.62 -6.09
C VAL A 369 -21.66 -1.63 -7.32
N GLU A 370 -22.85 -2.24 -7.20
CA GLU A 370 -23.87 -2.27 -8.27
C GLU A 370 -24.99 -1.20 -8.13
N TRP A 371 -24.95 -0.40 -7.04
CA TRP A 371 -26.07 0.47 -6.70
C TRP A 371 -25.91 1.91 -7.13
N ASP A 372 -24.69 2.32 -7.45
CA ASP A 372 -24.43 3.68 -7.92
C ASP A 372 -24.95 3.89 -9.37
N GLU A 373 -25.34 2.80 -10.08
CA GLU A 373 -25.94 2.87 -11.43
C GLU A 373 -27.48 2.92 -11.40
N GLU A 374 -28.12 2.30 -10.37
CA GLU A 374 -29.59 2.26 -10.26
C GLU A 374 -30.19 3.40 -9.42
N ASP A 375 -29.40 4.00 -8.50
CA ASP A 375 -29.87 5.11 -7.62
C ASP A 375 -29.73 6.50 -8.30
N GLU A 376 -29.11 6.62 -9.50
CA GLU A 376 -29.06 7.85 -10.30
C GLU A 376 -30.25 7.98 -11.27
N GLU A 377 -31.06 6.93 -11.46
CA GLU A 377 -32.24 6.92 -12.34
C GLU A 377 -33.59 7.07 -11.58
N GLU A 378 -33.62 7.10 -10.22
CA GLU A 378 -34.80 7.43 -9.37
C GLU A 378 -34.64 8.80 -8.68
#